data_938cef813c68a35c916df3e5be13689a
#
_entry.id   938cef813c68a35c916df3e5be13689a
#
_cell.length_a   1.000
_cell.length_b   1.000
_cell.length_c   1.000
_cell.angle_alpha   90.00
_cell.angle_beta   90.00
_cell.angle_gamma   90.00
#
_symmetry.space_group_name_H-M   'P 1'
#
loop_
_entity.id
_entity.type
_entity.pdbx_description
1 polymer ?
#
loop_
_entity_poly.entity_id
_entity_poly.type
_entity_poly.pdbx_seq_one_letter_code
_entity_poly.pdbx_strand_id
1 'polypeptide(L)'
;EYIGKWIQRRYIYDFKPGDENRWIRLRTNGEKTTLTIKEYHENSVSGVEELEIEVNDFDKTDLLLEKLGYIKRSIQENRRIRYILDTVEIDIDTWPGLNTYVEFEGKCEEDIKKVFNRLGLDYSMAVYDNVQDIYLSEGYTLEELNNLKLEEEYKNEI
;
A
#
# COMPACT_ATOMS: atom_id res chain seq x y z
N GLU A 1 2.28 -20.84 -0.71
CA GLU A 1 1.17 -20.86 -1.70
C GLU A 1 1.16 -19.57 -2.49
N TYR A 2 1.10 -19.63 -3.83
CA TYR A 2 0.89 -18.49 -4.70
C TYR A 2 -0.59 -18.09 -4.65
N ILE A 3 -0.89 -16.82 -4.43
CA ILE A 3 -2.26 -16.30 -4.31
C ILE A 3 -2.69 -15.56 -5.58
N GLY A 4 -1.81 -14.69 -6.10
CA GLY A 4 -2.16 -13.94 -7.30
C GLY A 4 -1.12 -12.87 -7.65
N LYS A 5 -1.35 -12.24 -8.80
CA LYS A 5 -0.57 -11.14 -9.33
C LYS A 5 -1.52 -10.07 -9.85
N TRP A 6 -1.33 -8.82 -9.43
CA TRP A 6 -2.22 -7.71 -9.76
C TRP A 6 -1.46 -6.43 -10.02
N ILE A 7 -2.05 -5.53 -10.81
CA ILE A 7 -1.78 -4.10 -10.72
C ILE A 7 -2.75 -3.51 -9.70
N GLN A 8 -2.19 -2.92 -8.67
CA GLN A 8 -2.96 -2.15 -7.73
C GLN A 8 -3.00 -0.69 -8.19
N ARG A 9 -4.18 -0.09 -8.14
CA ARG A 9 -4.40 1.35 -8.32
C ARG A 9 -4.97 1.90 -7.03
N ARG A 10 -4.39 3.00 -6.55
CA ARG A 10 -4.88 3.66 -5.34
C ARG A 10 -4.91 5.17 -5.51
N TYR A 11 -5.94 5.77 -4.96
CA TYR A 11 -6.10 7.20 -4.83
C TYR A 11 -6.10 7.57 -3.35
N ILE A 12 -5.33 8.61 -3.02
CA ILE A 12 -5.24 9.14 -1.67
C ILE A 12 -5.93 10.50 -1.66
N TYR A 13 -6.81 10.71 -0.69
CA TYR A 13 -7.53 11.97 -0.50
C TYR A 13 -7.20 12.51 0.88
N ASP A 14 -7.07 13.84 0.98
CA ASP A 14 -6.98 14.50 2.25
C ASP A 14 -8.33 14.44 2.97
N PHE A 15 -8.34 14.07 4.24
CA PHE A 15 -9.56 14.03 5.04
C PHE A 15 -10.14 15.45 5.22
N LYS A 16 -9.25 16.40 5.49
CA LYS A 16 -9.49 17.85 5.44
C LYS A 16 -8.16 18.58 5.24
N PRO A 17 -8.17 19.81 4.73
CA PRO A 17 -6.95 20.60 4.56
C PRO A 17 -6.17 20.74 5.86
N GLY A 18 -4.87 20.41 5.83
CA GLY A 18 -3.97 20.51 6.98
C GLY A 18 -4.10 19.38 8.02
N ASP A 19 -4.87 18.34 7.76
CA ASP A 19 -4.93 17.14 8.59
C ASP A 19 -3.94 16.10 8.07
N GLU A 20 -2.74 16.08 8.63
CA GLU A 20 -1.69 15.12 8.24
C GLU A 20 -1.88 13.75 8.91
N ASN A 21 -2.72 13.68 9.95
CA ASN A 21 -2.93 12.47 10.73
C ASN A 21 -4.04 11.58 10.16
N ARG A 22 -4.87 12.10 9.24
CA ARG A 22 -5.98 11.33 8.66
C ARG A 22 -6.03 11.49 7.16
N TRP A 23 -6.23 10.37 6.47
CA TRP A 23 -6.41 10.35 5.02
C TRP A 23 -7.36 9.22 4.60
N ILE A 24 -7.89 9.35 3.40
CA ILE A 24 -8.74 8.36 2.78
C ILE A 24 -7.95 7.68 1.68
N ARG A 25 -8.03 6.35 1.62
CA ARG A 25 -7.47 5.54 0.54
C ARG A 25 -8.58 4.79 -0.19
N LEU A 26 -8.74 5.05 -1.46
CA LEU A 26 -9.53 4.21 -2.38
C LEU A 26 -8.55 3.33 -3.15
N ARG A 27 -8.67 2.01 -3.07
CA ARG A 27 -7.75 1.06 -3.69
C ARG A 27 -8.49 -0.04 -4.43
N THR A 28 -7.97 -0.44 -5.59
CA THR A 28 -8.43 -1.63 -6.30
C THR A 28 -7.25 -2.44 -6.82
N ASN A 29 -7.41 -3.76 -6.90
CA ASN A 29 -6.53 -4.68 -7.62
C ASN A 29 -7.17 -5.24 -8.90
N GLY A 30 -8.30 -4.66 -9.33
CA GLY A 30 -9.09 -5.12 -10.47
C GLY A 30 -10.19 -6.13 -10.10
N GLU A 31 -10.03 -6.89 -9.01
CA GLU A 31 -11.01 -7.86 -8.50
C GLU A 31 -11.80 -7.30 -7.31
N LYS A 32 -11.10 -6.66 -6.41
CA LYS A 32 -11.65 -6.09 -5.18
C LYS A 32 -11.33 -4.60 -5.10
N THR A 33 -12.31 -3.82 -4.64
CA THR A 33 -12.13 -2.39 -4.36
C THR A 33 -12.44 -2.11 -2.91
N THR A 34 -11.55 -1.39 -2.23
CA THR A 34 -11.72 -0.99 -0.83
C THR A 34 -11.61 0.52 -0.67
N LEU A 35 -12.39 1.04 0.28
CA LEU A 35 -12.33 2.41 0.76
C LEU A 35 -11.94 2.38 2.23
N THR A 36 -10.82 3.02 2.57
CA THR A 36 -10.23 2.99 3.90
C THR A 36 -10.07 4.40 4.43
N ILE A 37 -10.47 4.67 5.67
CA ILE A 37 -10.01 5.83 6.44
C ILE A 37 -8.87 5.34 7.31
N LYS A 38 -7.75 6.06 7.28
CA LYS A 38 -6.59 5.81 8.11
C LYS A 38 -6.39 6.98 9.06
N GLU A 39 -6.21 6.67 10.34
CA GLU A 39 -5.94 7.65 11.39
C GLU A 39 -4.67 7.29 12.14
N TYR A 40 -3.73 8.22 12.21
CA TYR A 40 -2.49 8.05 12.98
C TYR A 40 -2.70 8.50 14.42
N HIS A 41 -2.32 7.64 15.35
CA HIS A 41 -2.38 7.91 16.80
C HIS A 41 -1.01 7.70 17.44
N GLU A 42 -0.40 8.75 17.96
CA GLU A 42 0.93 8.71 18.60
C GLU A 42 1.06 7.71 19.77
N ASN A 43 -0.06 7.30 20.36
CA ASN A 43 -0.09 6.47 21.58
C ASN A 43 -0.64 5.05 21.34
N SER A 44 -0.78 4.59 20.09
CA SER A 44 -1.25 3.24 19.79
C SER A 44 -0.10 2.28 19.46
N VAL A 45 -0.24 1.02 19.85
CA VAL A 45 0.78 -0.02 19.60
C VAL A 45 1.00 -0.27 18.09
N SER A 46 -0.02 -0.01 17.28
CA SER A 46 0.02 -0.13 15.81
C SER A 46 0.30 1.19 15.09
N GLY A 47 0.25 2.34 15.79
CA GLY A 47 0.43 3.67 15.20
C GLY A 47 -0.69 4.12 14.27
N VAL A 48 -1.42 3.22 13.62
CA VAL A 48 -2.47 3.54 12.64
C VAL A 48 -3.74 2.75 12.95
N GLU A 49 -4.87 3.45 13.07
CA GLU A 49 -6.20 2.86 13.09
C GLU A 49 -6.78 2.89 11.67
N GLU A 50 -7.40 1.78 11.24
CA GLU A 50 -7.97 1.64 9.92
C GLU A 50 -9.45 1.24 10.01
N LEU A 51 -10.32 2.03 9.38
CA LEU A 51 -11.69 1.66 9.05
C LEU A 51 -11.78 1.38 7.57
N GLU A 52 -11.90 0.12 7.19
CA GLU A 52 -11.98 -0.31 5.78
C GLU A 52 -13.34 -0.92 5.47
N ILE A 53 -13.89 -0.55 4.34
CA ILE A 53 -15.08 -1.17 3.73
C ILE A 53 -14.79 -1.59 2.29
N GLU A 54 -15.48 -2.62 1.84
CA GLU A 54 -15.48 -3.00 0.42
C GLU A 54 -16.56 -2.21 -0.33
N VAL A 55 -16.20 -1.70 -1.51
CA VAL A 55 -17.09 -1.00 -2.43
C VAL A 55 -17.07 -1.69 -3.79
N ASN A 56 -18.16 -1.59 -4.55
CA ASN A 56 -18.32 -2.38 -5.78
C ASN A 56 -17.87 -1.65 -7.06
N ASP A 57 -17.49 -0.37 -6.98
CA ASP A 57 -17.15 0.43 -8.17
C ASP A 57 -16.12 1.50 -7.79
N PHE A 58 -14.92 1.35 -8.32
CA PHE A 58 -13.81 2.27 -8.04
C PHE A 58 -14.10 3.69 -8.58
N ASP A 59 -14.51 3.79 -9.84
CA ASP A 59 -14.65 5.10 -10.50
C ASP A 59 -15.86 5.87 -9.98
N LYS A 60 -16.97 5.18 -9.64
CA LYS A 60 -18.10 5.83 -8.98
C LYS A 60 -17.81 6.26 -7.56
N THR A 61 -17.00 5.49 -6.83
CA THR A 61 -16.57 5.88 -5.47
C THR A 61 -15.63 7.08 -5.52
N ASP A 62 -14.70 7.11 -6.47
CA ASP A 62 -13.86 8.29 -6.73
C ASP A 62 -14.70 9.54 -6.99
N LEU A 63 -15.65 9.45 -7.94
CA LEU A 63 -16.56 10.56 -8.25
C LEU A 63 -17.42 11.00 -7.05
N LEU A 64 -17.86 10.04 -6.22
CA LEU A 64 -18.60 10.34 -4.99
C LEU A 64 -17.75 11.14 -4.00
N LEU A 65 -16.51 10.75 -3.78
CA LEU A 65 -15.58 11.44 -2.89
C LEU A 65 -15.31 12.87 -3.39
N GLU A 66 -15.09 13.05 -4.69
CA GLU A 66 -14.92 14.38 -5.30
C GLU A 66 -16.18 15.26 -5.11
N LYS A 67 -17.38 14.70 -5.31
CA LYS A 67 -18.65 15.42 -5.09
C LYS A 67 -18.91 15.76 -3.62
N LEU A 68 -18.37 14.98 -2.69
CA LEU A 68 -18.40 15.28 -1.25
C LEU A 68 -17.37 16.35 -0.86
N GLY A 69 -16.51 16.77 -1.79
CA GLY A 69 -15.52 17.83 -1.58
C GLY A 69 -14.15 17.35 -1.12
N TYR A 70 -13.88 16.04 -1.13
CA TYR A 70 -12.54 15.53 -0.84
C TYR A 70 -11.58 15.81 -2.00
N ILE A 71 -10.36 16.23 -1.67
CA ILE A 71 -9.32 16.55 -2.65
C ILE A 71 -8.43 15.36 -2.85
N LYS A 72 -8.38 14.85 -4.09
CA LYS A 72 -7.47 13.79 -4.48
C LYS A 72 -6.03 14.32 -4.50
N ARG A 73 -5.23 13.89 -3.53
CA ARG A 73 -3.83 14.31 -3.38
C ARG A 73 -2.89 13.48 -4.23
N SER A 74 -3.14 12.16 -4.32
CA SER A 74 -2.19 11.25 -4.95
C SER A 74 -2.88 10.16 -5.74
N ILE A 75 -2.29 9.83 -6.89
CA ILE A 75 -2.63 8.71 -7.77
C ILE A 75 -1.41 7.79 -7.81
N GLN A 76 -1.59 6.52 -7.43
CA GLN A 76 -0.49 5.58 -7.31
C GLN A 76 -0.86 4.24 -7.92
N GLU A 77 0.09 3.65 -8.63
CA GLU A 77 0.02 2.28 -9.15
C GLU A 77 1.24 1.50 -8.70
N ASN A 78 1.05 0.23 -8.35
CA ASN A 78 2.14 -0.71 -8.15
C ASN A 78 1.72 -2.10 -8.64
N ARG A 79 2.68 -2.92 -9.03
CA ARG A 79 2.49 -4.34 -9.28
C ARG A 79 2.75 -5.09 -7.99
N ARG A 80 1.85 -6.01 -7.62
CA ARG A 80 1.99 -6.88 -6.46
C ARG A 80 1.84 -8.35 -6.86
N ILE A 81 2.75 -9.19 -6.38
CA ILE A 81 2.65 -10.64 -6.44
C ILE A 81 2.57 -11.13 -5.01
N ARG A 82 1.48 -11.82 -4.64
CA ARG A 82 1.26 -12.32 -3.28
C ARG A 82 1.45 -13.80 -3.16
N TYR A 83 2.15 -14.18 -2.11
CA TYR A 83 2.25 -15.53 -1.59
C TYR A 83 1.80 -15.56 -0.13
N ILE A 84 1.36 -16.73 0.32
CA ILE A 84 1.17 -17.02 1.75
C ILE A 84 2.09 -18.17 2.14
N LEU A 85 2.84 -17.98 3.22
CA LEU A 85 3.62 -19.02 3.85
C LEU A 85 3.24 -19.10 5.33
N ASP A 86 2.65 -20.23 5.73
CA ASP A 86 2.01 -20.43 7.03
C ASP A 86 0.88 -19.39 7.23
N THR A 87 1.07 -18.41 8.13
CA THR A 87 0.10 -17.34 8.42
C THR A 87 0.59 -15.96 7.99
N VAL A 88 1.72 -15.91 7.25
CA VAL A 88 2.37 -14.65 6.83
C VAL A 88 2.10 -14.44 5.35
N GLU A 89 1.60 -13.26 5.02
CA GLU A 89 1.51 -12.75 3.65
C GLU A 89 2.90 -12.25 3.23
N ILE A 90 3.29 -12.60 2.01
CA ILE A 90 4.56 -12.21 1.40
C ILE A 90 4.21 -11.54 0.07
N ASP A 91 4.41 -10.24 0.01
CA ASP A 91 4.13 -9.42 -1.15
C ASP A 91 5.42 -8.97 -1.83
N ILE A 92 5.56 -9.34 -3.09
CA ILE A 92 6.64 -8.83 -3.95
C ILE A 92 6.07 -7.62 -4.68
N ASP A 93 6.53 -6.44 -4.29
CA ASP A 93 6.04 -5.16 -4.77
C ASP A 93 7.03 -4.48 -5.72
N THR A 94 6.52 -4.08 -6.88
CA THR A 94 7.22 -3.24 -7.84
C THR A 94 6.52 -1.90 -7.92
N TRP A 95 7.24 -0.85 -7.57
CA TRP A 95 6.78 0.53 -7.59
C TRP A 95 7.54 1.35 -8.62
N PRO A 96 6.93 2.38 -9.24
CA PRO A 96 7.61 3.27 -10.16
C PRO A 96 8.87 3.88 -9.54
N GLY A 97 10.01 3.71 -10.20
CA GLY A 97 11.27 4.32 -9.76
C GLY A 97 11.97 3.68 -8.56
N LEU A 98 11.37 2.66 -7.92
CA LEU A 98 12.02 1.89 -6.85
C LEU A 98 12.49 0.52 -7.34
N ASN A 99 13.51 -0.01 -6.69
CA ASN A 99 13.82 -1.43 -6.80
C ASN A 99 12.66 -2.26 -6.25
N THR A 100 12.36 -3.40 -6.90
CA THR A 100 11.39 -4.36 -6.37
C THR A 100 11.83 -4.83 -4.98
N TYR A 101 10.91 -4.82 -4.03
CA TYR A 101 11.15 -5.27 -2.66
C TYR A 101 10.09 -6.28 -2.21
N VAL A 102 10.34 -6.89 -1.05
CA VAL A 102 9.42 -7.88 -0.47
C VAL A 102 8.89 -7.35 0.86
N GLU A 103 7.57 -7.33 1.00
CA GLU A 103 6.87 -6.97 2.22
C GLU A 103 6.38 -8.25 2.92
N PHE A 104 6.49 -8.29 4.23
CA PHE A 104 6.02 -9.41 5.06
C PHE A 104 4.98 -8.89 6.04
N GLU A 105 3.78 -9.43 5.99
CA GLU A 105 2.69 -9.07 6.88
C GLU A 105 2.20 -10.31 7.65
N GLY A 106 2.18 -10.23 8.98
CA GLY A 106 1.77 -11.32 9.86
C GLY A 106 1.13 -10.82 11.14
N LYS A 107 0.42 -11.70 11.83
CA LYS A 107 -0.29 -11.36 13.07
C LYS A 107 0.64 -11.00 14.23
N CYS A 108 1.86 -11.50 14.20
CA CYS A 108 2.88 -11.20 15.20
C CYS A 108 4.27 -11.32 14.59
N GLU A 109 5.22 -10.62 15.21
CA GLU A 109 6.62 -10.60 14.79
C GLU A 109 7.27 -11.98 14.79
N GLU A 110 6.86 -12.85 15.72
CA GLU A 110 7.41 -14.20 15.82
C GLU A 110 7.13 -15.06 14.58
N ASP A 111 5.94 -14.93 13.99
CA ASP A 111 5.57 -15.65 12.79
C ASP A 111 6.35 -15.12 11.58
N ILE A 112 6.56 -13.82 11.49
CA ILE A 112 7.40 -13.20 10.46
C ILE A 112 8.85 -13.72 10.58
N LYS A 113 9.43 -13.75 11.79
CA LYS A 113 10.78 -14.28 12.04
C LYS A 113 10.94 -15.73 11.62
N LYS A 114 9.93 -16.58 11.88
CA LYS A 114 9.93 -17.97 11.44
C LYS A 114 10.00 -18.09 9.92
N VAL A 115 9.21 -17.27 9.23
CA VAL A 115 9.20 -17.24 7.76
C VAL A 115 10.52 -16.74 7.20
N PHE A 116 11.13 -15.68 7.76
CA PHE A 116 12.47 -15.22 7.40
C PHE A 116 13.51 -16.35 7.51
N ASN A 117 13.51 -17.05 8.64
CA ASN A 117 14.42 -18.18 8.85
C ASN A 117 14.21 -19.30 7.83
N ARG A 118 12.96 -19.64 7.49
CA ARG A 118 12.64 -20.66 6.48
C ARG A 118 13.10 -20.28 5.08
N LEU A 119 13.08 -18.98 4.76
CA LEU A 119 13.52 -18.45 3.47
C LEU A 119 15.04 -18.18 3.43
N GLY A 120 15.75 -18.37 4.55
CA GLY A 120 17.17 -18.08 4.66
C GLY A 120 17.50 -16.59 4.63
N LEU A 121 16.54 -15.73 5.02
CA LEU A 121 16.70 -14.29 5.07
C LEU A 121 17.19 -13.84 6.45
N ASP A 122 18.01 -12.79 6.47
CA ASP A 122 18.48 -12.17 7.71
C ASP A 122 17.46 -11.13 8.21
N TYR A 123 16.80 -11.46 9.33
CA TYR A 123 15.80 -10.56 9.92
C TYR A 123 16.38 -9.23 10.40
N SER A 124 17.69 -9.16 10.69
CA SER A 124 18.34 -7.90 11.09
C SER A 124 18.35 -6.85 9.96
N MET A 125 18.11 -7.28 8.72
CA MET A 125 18.00 -6.42 7.54
C MET A 125 16.57 -5.94 7.27
N ALA A 126 15.60 -6.32 8.11
CA ALA A 126 14.21 -5.90 7.95
C ALA A 126 14.08 -4.38 8.18
N VAL A 127 13.33 -3.73 7.29
CA VAL A 127 12.99 -2.31 7.34
C VAL A 127 11.51 -2.20 7.70
N TYR A 128 11.17 -1.26 8.57
CA TYR A 128 9.80 -1.04 9.07
C TYR A 128 9.15 0.22 8.50
N ASP A 129 9.78 0.80 7.49
CA ASP A 129 9.33 2.03 6.86
C ASP A 129 8.12 1.76 5.94
N ASN A 130 7.25 2.73 5.81
CA ASN A 130 6.22 2.70 4.77
C ASN A 130 6.80 3.09 3.40
N VAL A 131 6.06 2.84 2.32
CA VAL A 131 6.55 3.12 0.95
C VAL A 131 6.91 4.59 0.71
N GLN A 132 6.23 5.53 1.36
CA GLN A 132 6.57 6.95 1.25
C GLN A 132 7.94 7.24 1.85
N ASP A 133 8.26 6.67 3.01
CA ASP A 133 9.55 6.86 3.65
C ASP A 133 10.69 6.24 2.83
N ILE A 134 10.43 5.09 2.18
CA ILE A 134 11.37 4.48 1.23
C ILE A 134 11.67 5.45 0.08
N TYR A 135 10.65 6.05 -0.55
CA TYR A 135 10.85 7.03 -1.61
C TYR A 135 11.67 8.24 -1.14
N LEU A 136 11.33 8.78 0.04
CA LEU A 136 12.04 9.93 0.60
C LEU A 136 13.52 9.59 0.89
N SER A 137 13.81 8.37 1.35
CA SER A 137 15.19 7.92 1.58
C SER A 137 16.00 7.76 0.28
N GLU A 138 15.33 7.45 -0.83
CA GLU A 138 15.91 7.38 -2.18
C GLU A 138 16.04 8.77 -2.86
N GLY A 139 15.63 9.85 -2.15
CA GLY A 139 15.80 11.23 -2.59
C GLY A 139 14.62 11.82 -3.38
N TYR A 140 13.48 11.13 -3.45
CA TYR A 140 12.26 11.67 -4.03
C TYR A 140 11.63 12.71 -3.12
N THR A 141 10.90 13.66 -3.72
CA THR A 141 10.12 14.66 -3.00
C THR A 141 8.66 14.20 -2.83
N LEU A 142 7.95 14.76 -1.85
CA LEU A 142 6.51 14.50 -1.66
C LEU A 142 5.67 14.83 -2.90
N GLU A 143 6.07 15.84 -3.68
CA GLU A 143 5.38 16.25 -4.90
C GLU A 143 5.49 15.17 -5.98
N GLU A 144 6.64 14.52 -6.13
CA GLU A 144 6.84 13.42 -7.10
C GLU A 144 6.00 12.20 -6.74
N LEU A 145 5.65 12.00 -5.46
CA LEU A 145 4.81 10.89 -5.01
C LEU A 145 3.31 11.08 -5.35
N ASN A 146 2.91 12.26 -5.82
CA ASN A 146 1.50 12.54 -6.12
C ASN A 146 1.01 11.85 -7.41
N ASN A 147 1.92 11.36 -8.27
CA ASN A 147 1.55 10.73 -9.53
C ASN A 147 2.50 9.57 -9.89
N LEU A 148 2.39 8.47 -9.18
CA LEU A 148 3.18 7.26 -9.39
C LEU A 148 2.46 6.30 -10.32
N LYS A 149 2.81 6.28 -11.61
CA LYS A 149 2.24 5.38 -12.62
C LYS A 149 3.27 4.37 -13.08
N LEU A 150 2.86 3.11 -13.11
CA LEU A 150 3.66 2.03 -13.66
C LEU A 150 3.85 2.20 -15.18
N GLU A 151 5.01 1.82 -15.66
CA GLU A 151 5.30 1.70 -17.09
C GLU A 151 4.42 0.61 -17.74
N GLU A 152 4.09 0.80 -19.01
CA GLU A 152 3.18 -0.11 -19.74
C GLU A 152 3.70 -1.55 -19.81
N GLU A 153 5.04 -1.75 -19.76
CA GLU A 153 5.62 -3.09 -19.75
C GLU A 153 5.15 -3.93 -18.58
N TYR A 154 5.06 -3.35 -17.38
CA TYR A 154 4.58 -4.05 -16.18
C TYR A 154 3.09 -4.34 -16.21
N LYS A 155 2.30 -3.53 -16.95
CA LYS A 155 0.85 -3.72 -17.09
C LYS A 155 0.52 -4.87 -18.03
N ASN A 156 1.39 -5.15 -18.99
CA ASN A 156 1.21 -6.22 -19.99
C ASN A 156 1.65 -7.62 -19.51
N GLU A 157 2.24 -7.72 -18.33
CA GLU A 157 2.70 -9.00 -17.75
C GLU A 157 1.63 -9.73 -16.91
N ILE A 158 0.39 -9.27 -16.90
CA ILE A 158 -0.69 -9.84 -16.07
C ILE A 158 -1.53 -10.83 -16.86
#